data_301c07733c248bd34d5744b2a48d0068
#
_entry.id   301c07733c248bd34d5744b2a48d0068
#
_cell.length_a   1.000
_cell.length_b   1.000
_cell.length_c   1.000
_cell.angle_alpha   90.00
_cell.angle_beta   90.00
_cell.angle_gamma   90.00
#
_symmetry.space_group_name_H-M   'P 1'
#
loop_
_entity.id
_entity.type
_entity.pdbx_description
1 polymer ?
#
loop_
_entity_poly.entity_id
_entity_poly.type
_entity_poly.pdbx_seq_one_letter_code
_entity_poly.pdbx_strand_id
1 'polypeptide(L)'
;MKTQLNGATIHYRREGSGFPMVMLHAGIADSRMWQPQIEEFANHFDVVRPDTRGFGDSELPPRRWSPVADLIALMDELALKPAHVIGCSFGGGTAIDLALDHPARVSKLVLVGPGVSGADFGKKYPELWAEVNAAEEAKDMDALNQAEARIWLDGPGRPRGHIGGQLRELFLDMNGRSLRNDFESAPMDKLDPPAIDRLNEITAPTLLVVGDEDVPPVLDTIEMLMSSIKGARKAVINDAAHLPNLEHPAAFNRIVLDFLLD
;
A
#
# COMPACT_ATOMS: atom_id res chain seq x y z
N MET A 1 -13.20 8.07 11.52
CA MET A 1 -12.78 9.32 12.22
C MET A 1 -12.11 10.26 11.23
N LYS A 2 -11.91 11.54 11.57
CA LYS A 2 -11.19 12.47 10.70
C LYS A 2 -10.46 13.54 11.54
N THR A 3 -9.34 14.03 11.00
CA THR A 3 -8.54 15.08 11.62
C THR A 3 -7.94 16.02 10.57
N GLN A 4 -7.51 17.22 10.96
CA GLN A 4 -6.87 18.20 10.08
C GLN A 4 -5.35 18.08 10.20
N LEU A 5 -4.69 17.68 9.14
CA LEU A 5 -3.24 17.51 9.10
C LEU A 5 -2.66 18.20 7.86
N ASN A 6 -1.61 18.96 8.04
CA ASN A 6 -0.86 19.60 6.94
C ASN A 6 -1.79 20.27 5.90
N GLY A 7 -2.94 20.80 6.38
CA GLY A 7 -3.94 21.52 5.62
C GLY A 7 -4.81 20.69 4.68
N ALA A 8 -5.05 19.43 5.04
CA ALA A 8 -6.09 18.59 4.48
C ALA A 8 -6.86 17.88 5.60
N THR A 9 -8.11 17.53 5.32
CA THR A 9 -8.85 16.61 6.18
C THR A 9 -8.43 15.18 5.84
N ILE A 10 -7.86 14.48 6.82
CA ILE A 10 -7.49 13.07 6.70
C ILE A 10 -8.52 12.22 7.43
N HIS A 11 -9.11 11.29 6.72
CA HIS A 11 -9.97 10.27 7.29
C HIS A 11 -9.13 9.08 7.77
N TYR A 12 -9.50 8.49 8.90
CA TYR A 12 -8.87 7.27 9.41
C TYR A 12 -9.85 6.43 10.22
N ARG A 13 -9.54 5.15 10.35
CA ARG A 13 -10.23 4.21 11.23
C ARG A 13 -9.26 3.78 12.33
N ARG A 14 -9.77 3.54 13.55
CA ARG A 14 -8.98 3.04 14.68
C ARG A 14 -9.78 2.00 15.43
N GLU A 15 -9.23 0.81 15.56
CA GLU A 15 -9.85 -0.34 16.20
C GLU A 15 -8.84 -1.09 17.08
N GLY A 16 -9.32 -1.70 18.15
CA GLY A 16 -8.49 -2.47 19.08
C GLY A 16 -7.80 -1.62 20.13
N SER A 17 -6.81 -2.22 20.77
CA SER A 17 -5.96 -1.60 21.79
C SER A 17 -4.65 -2.38 21.91
N GLY A 18 -3.61 -1.80 22.52
CA GLY A 18 -2.32 -2.45 22.70
C GLY A 18 -1.19 -1.73 21.98
N PHE A 19 -0.23 -2.50 21.44
CA PHE A 19 0.89 -1.89 20.71
C PHE A 19 0.39 -1.26 19.40
N PRO A 20 0.83 -0.02 19.06
CA PRO A 20 0.36 0.68 17.89
C PRO A 20 0.71 -0.04 16.58
N MET A 21 -0.25 -0.05 15.65
CA MET A 21 -0.09 -0.54 14.28
C MET A 21 -0.71 0.44 13.29
N VAL A 22 0.00 0.75 12.23
CA VAL A 22 -0.51 1.56 11.12
C VAL A 22 -0.56 0.72 9.85
N MET A 23 -1.70 0.74 9.13
CA MET A 23 -1.89 -0.01 7.90
C MET A 23 -2.18 0.94 6.74
N LEU A 24 -1.24 1.02 5.79
CA LEU A 24 -1.25 1.93 4.64
C LEU A 24 -1.72 1.19 3.39
N HIS A 25 -2.77 1.69 2.77
CA HIS A 25 -3.42 1.06 1.61
C HIS A 25 -2.66 1.25 0.30
N ALA A 26 -2.98 0.43 -0.71
CA ALA A 26 -2.46 0.53 -2.06
C ALA A 26 -3.04 1.76 -2.81
N GLY A 27 -2.35 2.25 -3.84
CA GLY A 27 -2.79 3.35 -4.69
C GLY A 27 -4.07 3.09 -5.50
N ILE A 28 -4.52 1.86 -5.55
CA ILE A 28 -5.75 1.38 -6.19
C ILE A 28 -6.86 1.08 -5.17
N ALA A 29 -6.69 1.52 -3.91
CA ALA A 29 -7.56 1.17 -2.80
C ALA A 29 -7.69 2.32 -1.79
N ASP A 30 -8.40 2.07 -0.71
CA ASP A 30 -8.47 2.90 0.49
C ASP A 30 -8.43 2.02 1.75
N SER A 31 -8.62 2.60 2.95
CA SER A 31 -8.54 1.87 4.22
C SER A 31 -9.47 0.66 4.33
N ARG A 32 -10.50 0.55 3.47
CA ARG A 32 -11.43 -0.59 3.43
C ARG A 32 -10.77 -1.88 2.97
N MET A 33 -9.65 -1.81 2.21
CA MET A 33 -8.93 -3.01 1.81
C MET A 33 -8.42 -3.85 2.99
N TRP A 34 -8.24 -3.24 4.15
CA TRP A 34 -7.77 -3.89 5.36
C TRP A 34 -8.90 -4.47 6.24
N GLN A 35 -10.17 -4.36 5.83
CA GLN A 35 -11.30 -4.81 6.64
C GLN A 35 -11.22 -6.30 7.05
N PRO A 36 -10.78 -7.24 6.19
CA PRO A 36 -10.66 -8.66 6.56
C PRO A 36 -9.60 -8.96 7.62
N GLN A 37 -8.68 -8.04 7.90
CA GLN A 37 -7.61 -8.19 8.88
C GLN A 37 -8.05 -7.76 10.28
N ILE A 38 -9.06 -6.89 10.36
CA ILE A 38 -9.32 -6.13 11.59
C ILE A 38 -9.82 -7.00 12.73
N GLU A 39 -10.67 -7.99 12.46
CA GLU A 39 -11.20 -8.88 13.51
C GLU A 39 -10.08 -9.58 14.30
N GLU A 40 -9.01 -9.99 13.63
CA GLU A 40 -7.88 -10.65 14.27
C GLU A 40 -6.86 -9.64 14.83
N PHE A 41 -6.48 -8.64 14.04
CA PHE A 41 -5.40 -7.72 14.42
C PHE A 41 -5.79 -6.80 15.58
N ALA A 42 -7.05 -6.37 15.67
CA ALA A 42 -7.56 -5.55 16.76
C ALA A 42 -7.61 -6.29 18.12
N ASN A 43 -7.47 -7.62 18.13
CA ASN A 43 -7.31 -8.39 19.37
C ASN A 43 -5.91 -8.24 20.00
N HIS A 44 -4.91 -7.79 19.20
CA HIS A 44 -3.51 -7.71 19.60
C HIS A 44 -2.95 -6.29 19.58
N PHE A 45 -3.50 -5.42 18.72
CA PHE A 45 -2.91 -4.13 18.40
C PHE A 45 -3.95 -3.00 18.42
N ASP A 46 -3.46 -1.79 18.65
CA ASP A 46 -4.18 -0.55 18.41
C ASP A 46 -4.00 -0.19 16.91
N VAL A 47 -4.93 -0.63 16.08
CA VAL A 47 -4.85 -0.59 14.62
C VAL A 47 -5.38 0.74 14.09
N VAL A 48 -4.54 1.50 13.39
CA VAL A 48 -4.91 2.73 12.70
C VAL A 48 -4.78 2.54 11.18
N ARG A 49 -5.84 2.84 10.45
CA ARG A 49 -5.93 2.72 8.99
C ARG A 49 -6.34 4.06 8.38
N PRO A 50 -5.39 4.92 7.98
CA PRO A 50 -5.73 6.15 7.27
C PRO A 50 -6.15 5.89 5.83
N ASP A 51 -7.03 6.73 5.31
CA ASP A 51 -7.12 6.99 3.89
C ASP A 51 -6.07 8.03 3.55
N THR A 52 -5.12 7.69 2.70
CA THR A 52 -4.10 8.63 2.23
C THR A 52 -4.77 9.80 1.50
N ARG A 53 -4.16 10.96 1.52
CA ARG A 53 -4.66 12.16 0.83
C ARG A 53 -5.06 11.85 -0.62
N GLY A 54 -6.29 12.19 -1.00
CA GLY A 54 -6.86 11.89 -2.32
C GLY A 54 -7.44 10.47 -2.47
N PHE A 55 -7.47 9.68 -1.39
CA PHE A 55 -8.06 8.35 -1.41
C PHE A 55 -9.20 8.26 -0.39
N GLY A 56 -10.13 7.34 -0.61
CA GLY A 56 -11.26 7.09 0.27
C GLY A 56 -12.07 8.35 0.59
N ASP A 57 -12.12 8.71 1.86
CA ASP A 57 -12.83 9.87 2.36
C ASP A 57 -11.89 11.04 2.76
N SER A 58 -10.58 10.96 2.42
CA SER A 58 -9.59 12.02 2.64
C SER A 58 -9.56 13.03 1.51
N GLU A 59 -9.37 14.31 1.86
CA GLU A 59 -9.31 15.41 0.89
C GLU A 59 -8.00 15.41 0.08
N LEU A 60 -8.03 16.05 -1.10
CA LEU A 60 -6.86 16.35 -1.93
C LEU A 60 -6.85 17.84 -2.28
N PRO A 61 -6.45 18.75 -1.36
CA PRO A 61 -6.28 20.14 -1.70
C PRO A 61 -5.22 20.35 -2.79
N PRO A 62 -5.40 21.31 -3.75
CA PRO A 62 -4.49 21.51 -4.87
C PRO A 62 -3.19 22.20 -4.43
N ARG A 63 -2.35 21.48 -3.73
CA ARG A 63 -1.03 21.90 -3.26
C ARG A 63 -0.10 20.72 -3.09
N ARG A 64 1.21 21.01 -3.09
CA ARG A 64 2.25 20.01 -2.80
C ARG A 64 2.07 19.40 -1.40
N TRP A 65 2.32 18.12 -1.29
CA TRP A 65 2.17 17.35 -0.06
C TRP A 65 3.15 16.17 0.01
N SER A 66 3.36 15.64 1.21
CA SER A 66 4.20 14.46 1.45
C SER A 66 3.42 13.38 2.18
N PRO A 67 3.34 12.14 1.65
CA PRO A 67 2.73 11.02 2.34
C PRO A 67 3.38 10.73 3.70
N VAL A 68 4.71 10.82 3.77
CA VAL A 68 5.45 10.60 5.03
C VAL A 68 5.15 11.71 6.04
N ALA A 69 5.11 12.98 5.62
CA ALA A 69 4.80 14.08 6.53
C ALA A 69 3.37 14.00 7.06
N ASP A 70 2.39 13.60 6.23
CA ASP A 70 1.01 13.38 6.68
C ASP A 70 0.91 12.20 7.65
N LEU A 71 1.65 11.11 7.38
CA LEU A 71 1.71 9.95 8.25
C LEU A 71 2.33 10.28 9.62
N ILE A 72 3.46 11.00 9.65
CA ILE A 72 4.10 11.45 10.89
C ILE A 72 3.14 12.36 11.68
N ALA A 73 2.49 13.32 11.03
CA ALA A 73 1.53 14.20 11.69
C ALA A 73 0.35 13.39 12.28
N LEU A 74 -0.15 12.37 11.58
CA LEU A 74 -1.19 11.49 12.10
C LEU A 74 -0.70 10.68 13.30
N MET A 75 0.51 10.10 13.21
CA MET A 75 1.10 9.32 14.29
C MET A 75 1.32 10.20 15.54
N ASP A 76 1.71 11.46 15.38
CA ASP A 76 1.90 12.40 16.47
C ASP A 76 0.56 12.80 17.11
N GLU A 77 -0.44 13.13 16.31
CA GLU A 77 -1.79 13.47 16.76
C GLU A 77 -2.43 12.32 17.58
N LEU A 78 -2.17 11.09 17.17
CA LEU A 78 -2.71 9.89 17.83
C LEU A 78 -1.78 9.31 18.91
N ALA A 79 -0.64 9.93 19.18
CA ALA A 79 0.39 9.50 20.12
C ALA A 79 0.95 8.08 19.86
N LEU A 80 1.05 7.68 18.59
CA LEU A 80 1.60 6.37 18.18
C LEU A 80 3.14 6.45 18.15
N LYS A 81 3.82 5.85 19.13
CA LYS A 81 5.30 5.93 19.28
C LYS A 81 5.90 4.65 19.88
N PRO A 82 6.77 3.95 19.15
CA PRO A 82 6.78 3.65 17.71
C PRO A 82 5.60 2.74 17.35
N ALA A 83 5.44 2.39 16.08
CA ALA A 83 4.37 1.52 15.63
C ALA A 83 4.90 0.37 14.74
N HIS A 84 4.17 -0.73 14.65
CA HIS A 84 4.28 -1.63 13.52
C HIS A 84 3.66 -0.96 12.30
N VAL A 85 4.34 -1.04 11.15
CA VAL A 85 3.85 -0.42 9.91
C VAL A 85 3.66 -1.50 8.87
N ILE A 86 2.44 -1.60 8.35
CA ILE A 86 2.08 -2.47 7.23
C ILE A 86 1.73 -1.58 6.05
N GLY A 87 2.36 -1.78 4.91
CA GLY A 87 2.06 -1.01 3.70
C GLY A 87 1.94 -1.89 2.46
N CYS A 88 0.89 -1.64 1.68
CA CYS A 88 0.67 -2.31 0.39
C CYS A 88 0.97 -1.36 -0.76
N SER A 89 1.76 -1.80 -1.76
CA SER A 89 2.02 -1.08 -3.00
C SER A 89 2.49 0.37 -2.75
N PHE A 90 1.68 1.38 -3.08
CA PHE A 90 1.92 2.79 -2.76
C PHE A 90 2.13 3.02 -1.24
N GLY A 91 1.27 2.42 -0.41
CA GLY A 91 1.43 2.46 1.05
C GLY A 91 2.70 1.74 1.51
N GLY A 92 3.15 0.73 0.77
CA GLY A 92 4.43 0.06 1.00
C GLY A 92 5.61 0.97 0.71
N GLY A 93 5.57 1.75 -0.37
CA GLY A 93 6.54 2.79 -0.67
C GLY A 93 6.61 3.86 0.42
N THR A 94 5.44 4.35 0.87
CA THR A 94 5.36 5.30 1.99
C THR A 94 5.96 4.71 3.28
N ALA A 95 5.73 3.42 3.55
CA ALA A 95 6.29 2.74 4.72
C ALA A 95 7.82 2.59 4.64
N ILE A 96 8.36 2.33 3.45
CA ILE A 96 9.81 2.32 3.18
C ILE A 96 10.40 3.71 3.43
N ASP A 97 9.82 4.75 2.82
CA ASP A 97 10.29 6.13 2.96
C ASP A 97 10.23 6.58 4.44
N LEU A 98 9.18 6.20 5.18
CA LEU A 98 9.10 6.42 6.63
C LEU A 98 10.23 5.72 7.39
N ALA A 99 10.51 4.46 7.06
CA ALA A 99 11.54 3.68 7.75
C ALA A 99 12.95 4.23 7.50
N LEU A 100 13.18 4.86 6.35
CA LEU A 100 14.44 5.52 5.99
C LEU A 100 14.61 6.87 6.68
N ASP A 101 13.60 7.73 6.66
CA ASP A 101 13.71 9.09 7.18
C ASP A 101 13.39 9.19 8.68
N HIS A 102 12.58 8.27 9.21
CA HIS A 102 12.14 8.26 10.60
C HIS A 102 12.26 6.85 11.23
N PRO A 103 13.44 6.21 11.22
CA PRO A 103 13.59 4.80 11.65
C PRO A 103 13.10 4.56 13.09
N ALA A 104 13.20 5.54 13.98
CA ALA A 104 12.69 5.46 15.37
C ALA A 104 11.16 5.36 15.47
N ARG A 105 10.42 5.59 14.38
CA ARG A 105 8.95 5.50 14.34
C ARG A 105 8.46 4.10 13.94
N VAL A 106 9.34 3.26 13.39
CA VAL A 106 8.99 1.92 12.86
C VAL A 106 9.58 0.84 13.75
N SER A 107 8.72 0.05 14.39
CA SER A 107 9.12 -1.08 15.23
C SER A 107 9.35 -2.36 14.43
N LYS A 108 8.39 -2.74 13.60
CA LYS A 108 8.48 -3.81 12.59
C LYS A 108 7.82 -3.32 11.30
N LEU A 109 8.29 -3.80 10.17
CA LEU A 109 7.86 -3.38 8.83
C LEU A 109 7.30 -4.58 8.07
N VAL A 110 6.07 -4.47 7.57
CA VAL A 110 5.45 -5.46 6.67
C VAL A 110 5.15 -4.78 5.34
N LEU A 111 5.72 -5.28 4.27
CA LEU A 111 5.62 -4.72 2.92
C LEU A 111 4.90 -5.71 2.01
N VAL A 112 3.75 -5.33 1.50
CA VAL A 112 2.89 -6.16 0.65
C VAL A 112 2.97 -5.64 -0.78
N GLY A 113 3.66 -6.34 -1.67
CA GLY A 113 3.87 -5.92 -3.04
C GLY A 113 4.29 -4.44 -3.18
N PRO A 114 5.30 -3.94 -2.42
CA PRO A 114 5.54 -2.50 -2.28
C PRO A 114 6.07 -1.85 -3.55
N GLY A 115 5.71 -0.58 -3.77
CA GLY A 115 6.47 0.32 -4.61
C GLY A 115 7.78 0.74 -3.91
N VAL A 116 8.77 1.19 -4.69
CA VAL A 116 10.03 1.73 -4.18
C VAL A 116 10.34 3.01 -4.93
N SER A 117 10.53 4.13 -4.22
CA SER A 117 10.86 5.39 -4.85
C SER A 117 12.22 5.31 -5.59
N GLY A 118 12.27 5.82 -6.82
CA GLY A 118 13.42 5.70 -7.72
C GLY A 118 13.46 4.43 -8.56
N ALA A 119 12.66 3.42 -8.27
CA ALA A 119 12.56 2.24 -9.14
C ALA A 119 11.71 2.53 -10.38
N ASP A 120 12.15 2.05 -11.54
CA ASP A 120 11.44 2.22 -12.81
C ASP A 120 11.00 0.85 -13.36
N PHE A 121 9.83 0.44 -12.96
CA PHE A 121 9.28 -0.86 -13.33
C PHE A 121 8.51 -0.83 -14.66
N GLY A 122 8.04 0.34 -15.10
CA GLY A 122 7.20 0.46 -16.30
C GLY A 122 7.93 0.14 -17.60
N LYS A 123 9.21 0.47 -17.67
CA LYS A 123 10.00 0.33 -18.91
C LYS A 123 10.35 -1.10 -19.29
N LYS A 124 10.44 -2.01 -18.32
CA LYS A 124 10.84 -3.41 -18.56
C LYS A 124 9.71 -4.26 -19.15
N TYR A 125 8.45 -3.87 -18.91
CA TYR A 125 7.26 -4.63 -19.26
C TYR A 125 6.20 -3.75 -19.95
N PRO A 126 6.50 -3.12 -21.09
CA PRO A 126 5.61 -2.13 -21.72
C PRO A 126 4.26 -2.70 -22.14
N GLU A 127 4.20 -3.98 -22.54
CA GLU A 127 2.98 -4.66 -22.95
C GLU A 127 1.97 -4.82 -21.81
N LEU A 128 2.43 -4.90 -20.57
CA LEU A 128 1.58 -5.01 -19.39
C LEU A 128 0.67 -3.78 -19.23
N TRP A 129 1.17 -2.62 -19.62
CA TRP A 129 0.51 -1.33 -19.42
C TRP A 129 -0.29 -0.84 -20.62
N ALA A 130 -0.35 -1.61 -21.70
CA ALA A 130 -0.94 -1.16 -22.97
C ALA A 130 -2.42 -0.75 -22.83
N GLU A 131 -3.23 -1.51 -22.09
CA GLU A 131 -4.65 -1.17 -21.88
C GLU A 131 -4.82 0.02 -20.93
N VAL A 132 -3.99 0.13 -19.90
CA VAL A 132 -3.99 1.27 -18.97
C VAL A 132 -3.64 2.54 -19.73
N ASN A 133 -2.52 2.55 -20.46
CA ASN A 133 -2.08 3.70 -21.23
C ASN A 133 -3.13 4.13 -22.28
N ALA A 134 -3.76 3.18 -22.96
CA ALA A 134 -4.80 3.48 -23.94
C ALA A 134 -6.04 4.13 -23.29
N ALA A 135 -6.44 3.67 -22.10
CA ALA A 135 -7.57 4.24 -21.37
C ALA A 135 -7.24 5.64 -20.80
N GLU A 136 -6.00 5.85 -20.34
CA GLU A 136 -5.51 7.16 -19.89
C GLU A 136 -5.48 8.17 -21.05
N GLU A 137 -4.92 7.80 -22.21
CA GLU A 137 -4.91 8.65 -23.42
C GLU A 137 -6.31 9.02 -23.87
N ALA A 138 -7.26 8.06 -23.79
CA ALA A 138 -8.66 8.29 -24.11
C ALA A 138 -9.42 9.09 -23.04
N LYS A 139 -8.83 9.28 -21.84
CA LYS A 139 -9.47 9.84 -20.64
C LYS A 139 -10.75 9.11 -20.25
N ASP A 140 -10.78 7.79 -20.51
CA ASP A 140 -11.89 6.92 -20.15
C ASP A 140 -11.61 6.29 -18.78
N MET A 141 -12.13 6.93 -17.73
CA MET A 141 -11.91 6.51 -16.35
C MET A 141 -12.54 5.15 -16.03
N ASP A 142 -13.64 4.78 -16.71
CA ASP A 142 -14.26 3.48 -16.49
C ASP A 142 -13.44 2.37 -17.16
N ALA A 143 -12.94 2.59 -18.37
CA ALA A 143 -12.01 1.70 -19.02
C ALA A 143 -10.70 1.57 -18.25
N LEU A 144 -10.16 2.68 -17.72
CA LEU A 144 -8.96 2.70 -16.88
C LEU A 144 -9.15 1.85 -15.62
N ASN A 145 -10.25 2.06 -14.90
CA ASN A 145 -10.58 1.28 -13.70
C ASN A 145 -10.67 -0.24 -13.99
N GLN A 146 -11.25 -0.61 -15.13
CA GLN A 146 -11.32 -2.01 -15.57
C GLN A 146 -9.96 -2.58 -16.00
N ALA A 147 -9.11 -1.78 -16.64
CA ALA A 147 -7.76 -2.17 -17.03
C ALA A 147 -6.88 -2.40 -15.79
N GLU A 148 -6.97 -1.51 -14.80
CA GLU A 148 -6.28 -1.68 -13.52
C GLU A 148 -6.78 -2.88 -12.72
N ALA A 149 -8.10 -3.15 -12.72
CA ALA A 149 -8.65 -4.37 -12.12
C ALA A 149 -8.12 -5.63 -12.81
N ARG A 150 -7.92 -5.58 -14.14
CA ARG A 150 -7.31 -6.69 -14.88
C ARG A 150 -5.88 -6.98 -14.44
N ILE A 151 -5.09 -5.95 -14.19
CA ILE A 151 -3.68 -6.07 -13.82
C ILE A 151 -3.54 -6.43 -12.34
N TRP A 152 -4.17 -5.64 -11.47
CA TRP A 152 -3.89 -5.67 -10.04
C TRP A 152 -4.77 -6.63 -9.23
N LEU A 153 -6.00 -6.90 -9.71
CA LEU A 153 -6.91 -7.80 -9.02
C LEU A 153 -6.94 -9.20 -9.65
N ASP A 154 -7.08 -9.28 -10.98
CA ASP A 154 -7.08 -10.59 -11.64
C ASP A 154 -5.66 -11.19 -11.69
N GLY A 155 -4.64 -10.35 -11.91
CA GLY A 155 -3.27 -10.78 -12.18
C GLY A 155 -3.05 -11.10 -13.66
N PRO A 156 -1.84 -10.83 -14.21
CA PRO A 156 -1.58 -10.93 -15.66
C PRO A 156 -1.67 -12.36 -16.21
N GLY A 157 -1.41 -13.38 -15.38
CA GLY A 157 -1.47 -14.79 -15.77
C GLY A 157 -2.86 -15.39 -15.83
N ARG A 158 -3.88 -14.72 -15.27
CA ARG A 158 -5.24 -15.24 -15.12
C ARG A 158 -6.22 -14.65 -16.13
N PRO A 159 -7.40 -15.24 -16.38
CA PRO A 159 -8.43 -14.66 -17.21
C PRO A 159 -8.96 -13.32 -16.66
N ARG A 160 -9.38 -12.42 -17.55
CA ARG A 160 -10.13 -11.21 -17.16
C ARG A 160 -11.40 -11.60 -16.39
N GLY A 161 -11.62 -10.97 -15.24
CA GLY A 161 -12.77 -11.27 -14.38
C GLY A 161 -12.58 -12.52 -13.54
N HIS A 162 -11.35 -13.01 -13.39
CA HIS A 162 -11.00 -14.15 -12.53
C HIS A 162 -11.52 -13.92 -11.11
N ILE A 163 -11.24 -12.77 -10.55
CA ILE A 163 -11.81 -12.34 -9.27
C ILE A 163 -13.11 -11.57 -9.57
N GLY A 164 -14.22 -12.10 -9.11
CA GLY A 164 -15.57 -11.54 -9.29
C GLY A 164 -16.26 -11.16 -7.98
N GLY A 165 -17.59 -10.93 -8.06
CA GLY A 165 -18.45 -10.69 -6.91
C GLY A 165 -18.06 -9.47 -6.09
N GLN A 166 -18.33 -9.53 -4.79
CA GLN A 166 -18.15 -8.40 -3.86
C GLN A 166 -16.72 -7.85 -3.82
N LEU A 167 -15.70 -8.70 -4.00
CA LEU A 167 -14.32 -8.24 -4.00
C LEU A 167 -14.03 -7.36 -5.21
N ARG A 168 -14.49 -7.73 -6.39
CA ARG A 168 -14.34 -6.89 -7.59
C ARG A 168 -15.13 -5.59 -7.48
N GLU A 169 -16.35 -5.64 -6.95
CA GLU A 169 -17.18 -4.45 -6.70
C GLU A 169 -16.47 -3.49 -5.73
N LEU A 170 -15.91 -4.01 -4.65
CA LEU A 170 -15.13 -3.22 -3.69
C LEU A 170 -13.90 -2.58 -4.34
N PHE A 171 -13.12 -3.35 -5.11
CA PHE A 171 -11.97 -2.84 -5.85
C PHE A 171 -12.37 -1.68 -6.76
N LEU A 172 -13.38 -1.89 -7.63
CA LEU A 172 -13.81 -0.89 -8.59
C LEU A 172 -14.37 0.38 -7.92
N ASP A 173 -15.03 0.25 -6.77
CA ASP A 173 -15.49 1.42 -6.02
C ASP A 173 -14.30 2.18 -5.38
N MET A 174 -13.37 1.49 -4.73
CA MET A 174 -12.19 2.13 -4.11
C MET A 174 -11.34 2.83 -5.16
N ASN A 175 -10.95 2.12 -6.21
CA ASN A 175 -10.09 2.64 -7.26
C ASN A 175 -10.78 3.74 -8.07
N GLY A 176 -12.04 3.53 -8.47
CA GLY A 176 -12.81 4.52 -9.21
C GLY A 176 -13.04 5.84 -8.45
N ARG A 177 -12.94 5.86 -7.12
CA ARG A 177 -12.96 7.09 -6.33
C ARG A 177 -11.67 7.88 -6.51
N SER A 178 -10.52 7.22 -6.40
CA SER A 178 -9.21 7.89 -6.52
C SER A 178 -8.96 8.40 -7.94
N LEU A 179 -9.37 7.66 -8.97
CA LEU A 179 -9.23 8.05 -10.37
C LEU A 179 -9.96 9.36 -10.74
N ARG A 180 -10.95 9.79 -9.93
CA ARG A 180 -11.64 11.07 -10.14
C ARG A 180 -10.92 12.28 -9.57
N ASN A 181 -9.85 12.08 -8.81
CA ASN A 181 -9.10 13.14 -8.17
C ASN A 181 -8.02 13.71 -9.11
N ASP A 182 -7.81 15.02 -9.04
CA ASP A 182 -6.78 15.73 -9.79
C ASP A 182 -5.45 15.73 -9.04
N PHE A 183 -4.71 14.63 -9.16
CA PHE A 183 -3.37 14.52 -8.57
C PHE A 183 -2.33 15.40 -9.25
N GLU A 184 -2.58 15.89 -10.48
CA GLU A 184 -1.67 16.81 -11.17
C GLU A 184 -1.62 18.16 -10.46
N SER A 185 -2.76 18.65 -9.96
CA SER A 185 -2.84 19.89 -9.18
C SER A 185 -2.28 19.75 -7.76
N ALA A 186 -2.06 18.54 -7.28
CA ALA A 186 -1.57 18.23 -5.94
C ALA A 186 -0.30 17.36 -5.99
N PRO A 187 0.83 17.89 -6.48
CA PRO A 187 2.05 17.12 -6.67
C PRO A 187 2.60 16.57 -5.34
N MET A 188 2.99 15.32 -5.36
CA MET A 188 3.56 14.62 -4.21
C MET A 188 5.07 14.86 -4.12
N ASP A 189 5.57 15.11 -2.89
CA ASP A 189 7.00 15.13 -2.62
C ASP A 189 7.57 13.72 -2.73
N LYS A 190 8.76 13.61 -3.30
CA LYS A 190 9.51 12.37 -3.43
C LYS A 190 10.67 12.38 -2.45
N LEU A 191 11.02 11.21 -1.95
CA LEU A 191 12.21 11.02 -1.13
C LEU A 191 13.47 11.37 -1.96
N ASP A 192 14.39 12.14 -1.38
CA ASP A 192 15.67 12.54 -1.99
C ASP A 192 16.82 12.38 -0.96
N PRO A 193 17.83 11.52 -1.23
CA PRO A 193 17.88 10.57 -2.36
C PRO A 193 16.79 9.50 -2.30
N PRO A 194 16.40 8.92 -3.46
CA PRO A 194 15.29 7.97 -3.54
C PRO A 194 15.59 6.67 -2.77
N ALA A 195 14.53 5.98 -2.32
CA ALA A 195 14.65 4.79 -1.47
C ALA A 195 15.51 3.69 -2.07
N ILE A 196 15.49 3.52 -3.40
CA ILE A 196 16.28 2.49 -4.10
C ILE A 196 17.77 2.57 -3.78
N ASP A 197 18.29 3.77 -3.53
CA ASP A 197 19.71 4.02 -3.22
C ASP A 197 20.02 3.82 -1.72
N ARG A 198 18.99 3.63 -0.87
CA ARG A 198 19.08 3.68 0.59
C ARG A 198 18.52 2.43 1.30
N LEU A 199 18.06 1.43 0.57
CA LEU A 199 17.35 0.26 1.14
C LEU A 199 18.17 -0.48 2.22
N ASN A 200 19.49 -0.45 2.13
CA ASN A 200 20.40 -1.05 3.12
C ASN A 200 20.45 -0.30 4.46
N GLU A 201 19.88 0.90 4.56
CA GLU A 201 19.76 1.68 5.80
C GLU A 201 18.56 1.21 6.66
N ILE A 202 17.62 0.44 6.10
CA ILE A 202 16.46 -0.07 6.83
C ILE A 202 16.93 -1.04 7.92
N THR A 203 16.67 -0.69 9.17
CA THR A 203 17.07 -1.47 10.36
C THR A 203 15.90 -2.19 11.03
N ALA A 204 14.66 -1.79 10.75
CA ALA A 204 13.49 -2.45 11.30
C ALA A 204 13.38 -3.90 10.80
N PRO A 205 13.07 -4.88 11.67
CA PRO A 205 12.72 -6.22 11.20
C PRO A 205 11.65 -6.15 10.12
N THR A 206 11.91 -6.76 8.96
CA THR A 206 11.09 -6.59 7.76
C THR A 206 10.56 -7.92 7.24
N LEU A 207 9.25 -7.97 6.97
CA LEU A 207 8.57 -9.06 6.26
C LEU A 207 8.08 -8.54 4.90
N LEU A 208 8.44 -9.22 3.83
CA LEU A 208 7.94 -9.01 2.48
C LEU A 208 6.86 -10.04 2.18
N VAL A 209 5.67 -9.61 1.79
CA VAL A 209 4.55 -10.47 1.41
C VAL A 209 4.19 -10.19 -0.04
N VAL A 210 3.97 -11.23 -0.84
CA VAL A 210 3.60 -11.10 -2.25
C VAL A 210 2.71 -12.26 -2.69
N GLY A 211 1.80 -12.01 -3.61
CA GLY A 211 1.09 -13.05 -4.34
C GLY A 211 1.96 -13.62 -5.47
N ASP A 212 1.87 -14.92 -5.75
CA ASP A 212 2.65 -15.53 -6.83
C ASP A 212 2.13 -15.19 -8.25
N GLU A 213 0.90 -14.68 -8.33
CA GLU A 213 0.27 -14.17 -9.57
C GLU A 213 0.34 -12.64 -9.70
N ASP A 214 1.15 -11.97 -8.87
CA ASP A 214 1.37 -10.53 -8.99
C ASP A 214 2.14 -10.20 -10.27
N VAL A 215 2.12 -8.95 -10.68
CA VAL A 215 2.80 -8.49 -11.90
C VAL A 215 4.32 -8.67 -11.79
N PRO A 216 5.01 -9.04 -12.89
CA PRO A 216 6.46 -9.28 -12.88
C PRO A 216 7.30 -8.14 -12.29
N PRO A 217 6.98 -6.84 -12.51
CA PRO A 217 7.71 -5.75 -11.85
C PRO A 217 7.68 -5.82 -10.32
N VAL A 218 6.56 -6.23 -9.74
CA VAL A 218 6.45 -6.37 -8.27
C VAL A 218 7.26 -7.56 -7.77
N LEU A 219 7.22 -8.69 -8.49
CA LEU A 219 8.05 -9.86 -8.16
C LEU A 219 9.55 -9.51 -8.21
N ASP A 220 10.00 -8.78 -9.25
CA ASP A 220 11.37 -8.27 -9.34
C ASP A 220 11.73 -7.35 -8.15
N THR A 221 10.78 -6.51 -7.71
CA THR A 221 10.95 -5.63 -6.55
C THR A 221 11.17 -6.41 -5.27
N ILE A 222 10.39 -7.46 -5.06
CA ILE A 222 10.54 -8.32 -3.87
C ILE A 222 11.94 -8.94 -3.81
N GLU A 223 12.47 -9.45 -4.94
CA GLU A 223 13.82 -10.01 -4.98
C GLU A 223 14.90 -8.95 -4.73
N MET A 224 14.73 -7.75 -5.26
CA MET A 224 15.60 -6.61 -4.97
C MET A 224 15.59 -6.25 -3.48
N LEU A 225 14.42 -6.13 -2.86
CA LEU A 225 14.28 -5.83 -1.42
C LEU A 225 14.88 -6.93 -0.54
N MET A 226 14.67 -8.22 -0.91
CA MET A 226 15.29 -9.34 -0.21
C MET A 226 16.81 -9.27 -0.21
N SER A 227 17.41 -8.80 -1.30
CA SER A 227 18.87 -8.66 -1.41
C SER A 227 19.41 -7.42 -0.71
N SER A 228 18.60 -6.37 -0.56
CA SER A 228 19.03 -5.05 -0.09
C SER A 228 18.77 -4.82 1.40
N ILE A 229 17.66 -5.35 1.96
CA ILE A 229 17.29 -5.18 3.36
C ILE A 229 17.85 -6.34 4.18
N LYS A 230 18.80 -6.04 5.06
CA LYS A 230 19.46 -7.06 5.88
C LYS A 230 18.47 -7.77 6.81
N GLY A 231 18.37 -9.09 6.68
CA GLY A 231 17.51 -9.92 7.53
C GLY A 231 16.03 -9.89 7.17
N ALA A 232 15.68 -9.32 6.02
CA ALA A 232 14.31 -9.40 5.52
C ALA A 232 13.87 -10.86 5.34
N ARG A 233 12.62 -11.14 5.70
CA ARG A 233 11.95 -12.43 5.45
C ARG A 233 10.97 -12.26 4.29
N LYS A 234 10.77 -13.31 3.50
CA LYS A 234 9.78 -13.32 2.41
C LYS A 234 8.72 -14.39 2.64
N ALA A 235 7.47 -14.03 2.41
CA ALA A 235 6.33 -14.94 2.36
C ALA A 235 5.60 -14.78 1.01
N VAL A 236 5.29 -15.90 0.37
CA VAL A 236 4.52 -15.94 -0.86
C VAL A 236 3.13 -16.51 -0.55
N ILE A 237 2.09 -15.84 -0.98
CA ILE A 237 0.72 -16.33 -0.91
C ILE A 237 0.35 -16.87 -2.29
N ASN A 238 0.16 -18.19 -2.35
CA ASN A 238 -0.15 -18.86 -3.61
C ASN A 238 -1.56 -18.51 -4.08
N ASP A 239 -1.73 -18.48 -5.41
CA ASP A 239 -3.00 -18.16 -6.05
C ASP A 239 -3.54 -16.77 -5.62
N ALA A 240 -2.64 -15.79 -5.51
CA ALA A 240 -2.96 -14.41 -5.20
C ALA A 240 -2.23 -13.44 -6.15
N ALA A 241 -2.92 -12.38 -6.55
CA ALA A 241 -2.34 -11.27 -7.29
C ALA A 241 -1.84 -10.17 -6.33
N HIS A 242 -2.08 -8.90 -6.66
CA HIS A 242 -1.50 -7.75 -5.94
C HIS A 242 -2.12 -7.47 -4.57
N LEU A 243 -3.31 -8.02 -4.28
CA LEU A 243 -4.03 -7.80 -3.03
C LEU A 243 -4.22 -9.10 -2.22
N PRO A 244 -3.13 -9.81 -1.86
CA PRO A 244 -3.20 -11.12 -1.21
C PRO A 244 -3.93 -11.10 0.14
N ASN A 245 -3.99 -9.94 0.80
CA ASN A 245 -4.75 -9.72 2.03
C ASN A 245 -6.27 -9.77 1.81
N LEU A 246 -6.75 -9.43 0.61
CA LEU A 246 -8.15 -9.50 0.22
C LEU A 246 -8.52 -10.86 -0.38
N GLU A 247 -7.62 -11.43 -1.17
CA GLU A 247 -7.85 -12.70 -1.86
C GLU A 247 -7.78 -13.90 -0.89
N HIS A 248 -6.78 -13.90 0.00
CA HIS A 248 -6.53 -14.97 0.97
C HIS A 248 -6.34 -14.45 2.40
N PRO A 249 -7.37 -13.80 3.00
CA PRO A 249 -7.22 -13.09 4.28
C PRO A 249 -6.72 -13.98 5.43
N ALA A 250 -7.18 -15.22 5.54
CA ALA A 250 -6.76 -16.11 6.62
C ALA A 250 -5.27 -16.49 6.52
N ALA A 251 -4.75 -16.73 5.31
CA ALA A 251 -3.34 -17.03 5.09
C ALA A 251 -2.48 -15.79 5.38
N PHE A 252 -2.91 -14.63 4.88
CA PHE A 252 -2.26 -13.34 5.13
C PHE A 252 -2.19 -13.04 6.62
N ASN A 253 -3.32 -13.10 7.33
CA ASN A 253 -3.40 -12.79 8.76
C ASN A 253 -2.44 -13.65 9.57
N ARG A 254 -2.44 -14.97 9.36
CA ARG A 254 -1.53 -15.89 10.06
C ARG A 254 -0.08 -15.52 9.84
N ILE A 255 0.34 -15.33 8.58
CA ILE A 255 1.74 -15.00 8.24
C ILE A 255 2.19 -13.70 8.92
N VAL A 256 1.35 -12.67 8.87
CA VAL A 256 1.68 -11.36 9.43
C VAL A 256 1.66 -11.38 10.95
N LEU A 257 0.67 -12.03 11.58
CA LEU A 257 0.60 -12.14 13.04
C LEU A 257 1.77 -12.97 13.60
N ASP A 258 2.14 -14.08 12.97
CA ASP A 258 3.31 -14.88 13.36
C ASP A 258 4.58 -14.01 13.37
N PHE A 259 4.76 -13.14 12.38
CA PHE A 259 5.91 -12.23 12.33
C PHE A 259 5.84 -11.11 13.37
N LEU A 260 4.66 -10.55 13.61
CA LEU A 260 4.52 -9.38 14.48
C LEU A 260 4.57 -9.76 15.97
N LEU A 261 4.12 -10.96 16.32
CA LEU A 261 4.07 -11.45 17.71
C LEU A 261 5.36 -12.20 18.15
N ASP A 262 6.24 -12.59 17.19
CA ASP A 262 7.61 -13.05 17.47
C ASP A 262 8.43 -11.94 18.19
#